data_6f40f475ff52e852ff4dde923c66dcb6
#
_entry.id   6f40f475ff52e852ff4dde923c66dcb6
#
_cell.length_a   1.000
_cell.length_b   1.000
_cell.length_c   1.000
_cell.angle_alpha   90.00
_cell.angle_beta   90.00
_cell.angle_gamma   90.00
#
_symmetry.space_group_name_H-M   'P 1'
#
loop_
_entity.id
_entity.type
_entity.pdbx_description
1 polymer ?
#
loop_
_entity_poly.entity_id
_entity_poly.type
_entity_poly.pdbx_seq_one_letter_code
_entity_poly.pdbx_strand_id
1 'polypeptide(L)'
;MMVTASLLPVVGLDVSKATLAVCYQVDDLVKHLEVSNSKAGFQQLVKACGAQCRFVMEATGTYNLALAYYLHEQGGQVAVLNPLVIKRFIQMHLSKGKSDRKDAQWLLRYGQQQPVKVWQPDEAVLVECRQLEQVNEQLLKQKTMVSNSLEALQRQPVISKLALKRLQQMLKTLTQQVALVEAELLTLLEQRFAAQMTLLCSIPGIGRKTAGMLLLFAGGFTRFDNYRQVIALAGLSPREHTSGTSIRGKVRITKMGGGLIRGKLFRCSFSAKKTNAACAALFDRLVAKGKNKKLALIAVCNKLLKQAFAIVKSGVPYQADFSSKLTLTP
;
A
#
# COMPACT_ATOMS: atom_id res chain seq x y z
N MET A 1 19.37 -38.28 -9.83
CA MET A 1 18.47 -38.26 -8.65
C MET A 1 17.92 -36.85 -8.48
N MET A 2 16.69 -36.62 -8.89
CA MET A 2 15.99 -35.37 -8.58
C MET A 2 15.70 -35.41 -7.07
N VAL A 3 16.35 -34.52 -6.32
CA VAL A 3 15.98 -34.26 -4.93
C VAL A 3 14.61 -33.58 -4.99
N THR A 4 13.55 -34.33 -4.72
CA THR A 4 12.23 -33.76 -4.45
C THR A 4 12.38 -32.92 -3.19
N ALA A 5 12.48 -31.59 -3.36
CA ALA A 5 12.40 -30.68 -2.24
C ALA A 5 11.05 -30.98 -1.55
N SER A 6 11.09 -31.54 -0.34
CA SER A 6 9.90 -31.85 0.43
C SER A 6 9.13 -30.56 0.61
N LEU A 7 7.94 -30.48 0.01
CA LEU A 7 7.05 -29.34 0.18
C LEU A 7 6.71 -29.24 1.67
N LEU A 8 7.04 -28.12 2.29
CA LEU A 8 6.69 -27.88 3.69
C LEU A 8 5.18 -28.07 3.91
N PRO A 9 4.77 -28.70 5.02
CA PRO A 9 3.35 -28.78 5.38
C PRO A 9 2.72 -27.40 5.39
N VAL A 10 1.48 -27.31 4.90
CA VAL A 10 0.76 -26.03 4.82
C VAL A 10 -0.23 -25.95 5.98
N VAL A 11 -0.35 -24.77 6.58
CA VAL A 11 -1.31 -24.44 7.63
C VAL A 11 -2.10 -23.21 7.20
N GLY A 12 -3.42 -23.30 7.11
CA GLY A 12 -4.31 -22.17 6.82
C GLY A 12 -4.80 -21.53 8.13
N LEU A 13 -4.72 -20.22 8.20
CA LEU A 13 -5.00 -19.43 9.41
C LEU A 13 -5.98 -18.30 9.08
N ASP A 14 -7.20 -18.38 9.58
CA ASP A 14 -8.10 -17.23 9.60
C ASP A 14 -7.96 -16.49 10.93
N VAL A 15 -7.59 -15.19 10.84
CA VAL A 15 -7.17 -14.40 11.98
C VAL A 15 -8.24 -13.37 12.33
N SER A 16 -8.79 -13.47 13.55
CA SER A 16 -9.66 -12.48 14.14
C SER A 16 -8.95 -11.67 15.23
N LYS A 17 -9.62 -10.69 15.80
CA LYS A 17 -9.10 -9.92 16.92
C LYS A 17 -8.80 -10.80 18.15
N ALA A 18 -9.66 -11.77 18.45
CA ALA A 18 -9.60 -12.56 19.68
C ALA A 18 -9.10 -13.99 19.45
N THR A 19 -9.38 -14.57 18.28
CA THR A 19 -9.16 -15.99 18.01
C THR A 19 -8.50 -16.21 16.65
N LEU A 20 -7.89 -17.38 16.50
CA LEU A 20 -7.32 -17.91 15.26
C LEU A 20 -8.06 -19.23 14.95
N ALA A 21 -8.71 -19.29 13.80
CA ALA A 21 -9.18 -20.56 13.26
C ALA A 21 -8.05 -21.17 12.42
N VAL A 22 -7.65 -22.37 12.76
CA VAL A 22 -6.51 -23.10 12.18
C VAL A 22 -7.00 -24.30 11.42
N CYS A 23 -6.49 -24.50 10.22
CA CYS A 23 -6.72 -25.70 9.42
C CYS A 23 -5.38 -26.25 8.92
N TYR A 24 -5.10 -27.53 9.18
CA TYR A 24 -3.87 -28.21 8.80
C TYR A 24 -4.13 -29.68 8.50
N GLN A 25 -3.16 -30.36 7.91
CA GLN A 25 -3.28 -31.75 7.49
C GLN A 25 -2.22 -32.60 8.18
N VAL A 26 -2.64 -33.75 8.72
CA VAL A 26 -1.77 -34.79 9.30
C VAL A 26 -2.27 -36.13 8.76
N ASP A 27 -1.38 -36.90 8.16
CA ASP A 27 -1.68 -38.25 7.60
C ASP A 27 -2.93 -38.21 6.70
N ASP A 28 -2.99 -37.26 5.77
CA ASP A 28 -4.12 -37.01 4.86
C ASP A 28 -5.46 -36.59 5.51
N LEU A 29 -5.50 -36.49 6.83
CA LEU A 29 -6.68 -36.04 7.56
C LEU A 29 -6.63 -34.54 7.82
N VAL A 30 -7.67 -33.81 7.42
CA VAL A 30 -7.84 -32.39 7.70
C VAL A 30 -8.25 -32.20 9.16
N LYS A 31 -7.42 -31.51 9.92
CA LYS A 31 -7.65 -31.14 11.32
C LYS A 31 -7.96 -29.66 11.47
N HIS A 32 -8.78 -29.34 12.45
CA HIS A 32 -9.13 -27.97 12.80
C HIS A 32 -8.82 -27.74 14.27
N LEU A 33 -8.35 -26.54 14.56
CA LEU A 33 -8.03 -26.07 15.91
C LEU A 33 -8.47 -24.61 16.01
N GLU A 34 -8.97 -24.20 17.15
CA GLU A 34 -9.20 -22.79 17.50
C GLU A 34 -8.36 -22.43 18.71
N VAL A 35 -7.60 -21.34 18.59
CA VAL A 35 -6.74 -20.84 19.68
C VAL A 35 -6.91 -19.34 19.83
N SER A 36 -6.52 -18.78 20.97
CA SER A 36 -6.56 -17.34 21.20
C SER A 36 -5.50 -16.62 20.31
N ASN A 37 -5.83 -15.41 19.85
CA ASN A 37 -4.86 -14.53 19.18
C ASN A 37 -3.96 -13.86 20.24
N SER A 38 -3.13 -14.66 20.89
CA SER A 38 -2.22 -14.29 21.97
C SER A 38 -0.97 -15.17 21.93
N LYS A 39 0.08 -14.77 22.65
CA LYS A 39 1.32 -15.55 22.71
C LYS A 39 1.10 -17.00 23.16
N ALA A 40 0.18 -17.25 24.11
CA ALA A 40 -0.17 -18.60 24.53
C ALA A 40 -0.84 -19.41 23.41
N GLY A 41 -1.75 -18.79 22.64
CA GLY A 41 -2.37 -19.46 21.48
C GLY A 41 -1.38 -19.71 20.35
N PHE A 42 -0.41 -18.83 20.13
CA PHE A 42 0.67 -19.05 19.14
C PHE A 42 1.54 -20.24 19.51
N GLN A 43 1.86 -20.42 20.79
CA GLN A 43 2.59 -21.58 21.29
C GLN A 43 1.79 -22.89 21.10
N GLN A 44 0.48 -22.85 21.37
CA GLN A 44 -0.42 -24.00 21.11
C GLN A 44 -0.48 -24.35 19.62
N LEU A 45 -0.56 -23.35 18.74
CA LEU A 45 -0.53 -23.51 17.28
C LEU A 45 0.77 -24.24 16.84
N VAL A 46 1.92 -23.73 17.25
CA VAL A 46 3.22 -24.32 16.89
C VAL A 46 3.38 -25.71 17.48
N LYS A 47 2.89 -25.97 18.69
CA LYS A 47 2.89 -27.30 19.30
C LYS A 47 2.03 -28.30 18.49
N ALA A 48 0.91 -27.85 17.93
CA ALA A 48 -0.01 -28.71 17.17
C ALA A 48 0.46 -28.99 15.72
N CYS A 49 1.02 -27.98 15.04
CA CYS A 49 1.35 -28.07 13.62
C CYS A 49 2.85 -28.21 13.33
N GLY A 50 3.72 -27.94 14.33
CA GLY A 50 5.16 -27.78 14.13
C GLY A 50 5.55 -26.38 13.66
N ALA A 51 6.80 -25.99 13.90
CA ALA A 51 7.34 -24.69 13.48
C ALA A 51 7.71 -24.67 11.98
N GLN A 52 8.20 -25.79 11.46
CA GLN A 52 8.68 -25.92 10.07
C GLN A 52 7.52 -26.16 9.09
N CYS A 53 6.59 -25.19 9.05
CA CYS A 53 5.43 -25.22 8.18
C CYS A 53 5.35 -23.95 7.35
N ARG A 54 4.53 -23.99 6.30
CA ARG A 54 4.09 -22.83 5.55
C ARG A 54 2.74 -22.35 6.08
N PHE A 55 2.76 -21.26 6.82
CA PHE A 55 1.59 -20.63 7.42
C PHE A 55 0.98 -19.61 6.46
N VAL A 56 -0.25 -19.85 6.03
CA VAL A 56 -0.96 -19.01 5.06
C VAL A 56 -2.11 -18.30 5.75
N MET A 57 -2.11 -16.97 5.73
CA MET A 57 -3.13 -16.15 6.36
C MET A 57 -3.55 -14.98 5.48
N GLU A 58 -4.74 -14.43 5.74
CA GLU A 58 -5.22 -13.21 5.11
C GLU A 58 -4.75 -11.98 5.90
N ALA A 59 -4.46 -10.87 5.19
CA ALA A 59 -4.14 -9.58 5.81
C ALA A 59 -5.39 -8.97 6.45
N THR A 60 -5.59 -9.21 7.75
CA THR A 60 -6.76 -8.73 8.50
C THR A 60 -6.37 -7.52 9.37
N GLY A 61 -6.24 -6.37 8.73
CA GLY A 61 -5.79 -5.13 9.41
C GLY A 61 -4.42 -5.30 10.08
N THR A 62 -4.37 -5.13 11.40
CA THR A 62 -3.14 -5.32 12.21
C THR A 62 -3.15 -6.60 13.01
N TYR A 63 -4.26 -7.33 13.05
CA TYR A 63 -4.43 -8.48 13.96
C TYR A 63 -3.56 -9.70 13.61
N ASN A 64 -3.17 -9.84 12.36
CA ASN A 64 -2.29 -10.91 11.90
C ASN A 64 -0.80 -10.62 12.15
N LEU A 65 -0.40 -9.40 12.44
CA LEU A 65 1.03 -9.02 12.50
C LEU A 65 1.76 -9.73 13.64
N ALA A 66 1.23 -9.71 14.88
CA ALA A 66 1.88 -10.35 16.01
C ALA A 66 2.13 -11.85 15.76
N LEU A 67 1.15 -12.54 15.17
CA LEU A 67 1.28 -13.93 14.77
C LEU A 67 2.33 -14.12 13.67
N ALA A 68 2.32 -13.26 12.63
CA ALA A 68 3.27 -13.35 11.53
C ALA A 68 4.72 -13.18 11.99
N TYR A 69 5.00 -12.22 12.86
CA TYR A 69 6.31 -12.04 13.49
C TYR A 69 6.71 -13.25 14.32
N TYR A 70 5.82 -13.71 15.20
CA TYR A 70 6.08 -14.88 16.04
C TYR A 70 6.43 -16.14 15.23
N LEU A 71 5.62 -16.46 14.22
CA LEU A 71 5.85 -17.63 13.37
C LEU A 71 7.15 -17.51 12.55
N HIS A 72 7.48 -16.30 12.08
CA HIS A 72 8.73 -16.04 11.39
C HIS A 72 9.95 -16.24 12.33
N GLU A 73 9.88 -15.75 13.56
CA GLU A 73 10.93 -15.96 14.60
C GLU A 73 11.11 -17.46 14.96
N GLN A 74 10.03 -18.24 14.87
CA GLN A 74 10.11 -19.70 15.08
C GLN A 74 10.65 -20.46 13.84
N GLY A 75 11.04 -19.76 12.76
CA GLY A 75 11.56 -20.36 11.53
C GLY A 75 10.50 -20.84 10.54
N GLY A 76 9.24 -20.53 10.75
CA GLY A 76 8.13 -20.85 9.84
C GLY A 76 8.14 -19.98 8.59
N GLN A 77 7.69 -20.54 7.47
CA GLN A 77 7.43 -19.78 6.25
C GLN A 77 6.03 -19.12 6.32
N VAL A 78 5.97 -17.83 6.54
CA VAL A 78 4.71 -17.09 6.63
C VAL A 78 4.33 -16.52 5.26
N ALA A 79 3.09 -16.66 4.85
CA ALA A 79 2.51 -16.04 3.67
C ALA A 79 1.27 -15.21 4.07
N VAL A 80 1.33 -13.90 3.89
CA VAL A 80 0.23 -12.98 4.16
C VAL A 80 -0.40 -12.58 2.84
N LEU A 81 -1.62 -13.03 2.61
CA LEU A 81 -2.35 -12.86 1.35
C LEU A 81 -3.19 -11.58 1.34
N ASN A 82 -3.32 -11.00 0.17
CA ASN A 82 -4.30 -9.93 -0.04
C ASN A 82 -5.73 -10.50 0.05
N PRO A 83 -6.63 -9.90 0.84
CA PRO A 83 -8.03 -10.34 1.00
C PRO A 83 -8.77 -10.53 -0.33
N LEU A 84 -8.47 -9.69 -1.33
CA LEU A 84 -9.10 -9.82 -2.64
C LEU A 84 -8.66 -11.11 -3.36
N VAL A 85 -7.44 -11.56 -3.17
CA VAL A 85 -6.90 -12.77 -3.82
C VAL A 85 -7.63 -14.00 -3.29
N ILE A 86 -7.67 -14.17 -1.96
CA ILE A 86 -8.36 -15.33 -1.36
C ILE A 86 -9.87 -15.28 -1.63
N LYS A 87 -10.50 -14.10 -1.59
CA LYS A 87 -11.91 -13.96 -1.96
C LYS A 87 -12.17 -14.43 -3.40
N ARG A 88 -11.33 -14.08 -4.38
CA ARG A 88 -11.48 -14.53 -5.76
C ARG A 88 -11.22 -16.03 -5.92
N PHE A 89 -10.28 -16.56 -5.17
CA PHE A 89 -10.01 -17.99 -5.16
C PHE A 89 -11.23 -18.80 -4.64
N ILE A 90 -11.84 -18.37 -3.54
CA ILE A 90 -13.08 -18.98 -3.00
C ILE A 90 -14.23 -18.88 -4.01
N GLN A 91 -14.39 -17.71 -4.66
CA GLN A 91 -15.43 -17.51 -5.68
C GLN A 91 -15.24 -18.42 -6.90
N MET A 92 -14.02 -18.66 -7.34
CA MET A 92 -13.70 -19.57 -8.45
C MET A 92 -14.15 -21.02 -8.17
N HIS A 93 -14.12 -21.41 -6.90
CA HIS A 93 -14.58 -22.75 -6.47
C HIS A 93 -16.09 -22.81 -6.14
N LEU A 94 -16.85 -21.73 -6.43
CA LEU A 94 -18.31 -21.66 -6.21
C LEU A 94 -18.74 -22.02 -4.77
N SER A 95 -17.86 -21.78 -3.78
CA SER A 95 -18.15 -22.10 -2.38
C SER A 95 -19.33 -21.28 -1.86
N LYS A 96 -20.25 -21.95 -1.16
CA LYS A 96 -21.41 -21.35 -0.51
C LYS A 96 -21.23 -21.32 1.00
N GLY A 97 -21.64 -20.21 1.61
CA GLY A 97 -21.57 -19.99 3.06
C GLY A 97 -20.19 -19.59 3.53
N LYS A 98 -20.15 -18.88 4.66
CA LYS A 98 -18.94 -18.34 5.30
C LYS A 98 -18.87 -18.81 6.75
N SER A 99 -17.70 -19.23 7.21
CA SER A 99 -17.35 -19.42 8.62
C SER A 99 -15.83 -19.41 8.74
N ASP A 100 -15.29 -18.99 9.86
CA ASP A 100 -13.86 -18.90 10.13
C ASP A 100 -13.15 -20.24 9.88
N ARG A 101 -13.80 -21.36 10.25
CA ARG A 101 -13.31 -22.72 9.96
C ARG A 101 -13.18 -22.99 8.46
N LYS A 102 -14.17 -22.57 7.64
CA LYS A 102 -14.12 -22.69 6.19
C LYS A 102 -13.08 -21.77 5.58
N ASP A 103 -12.95 -20.55 6.09
CA ASP A 103 -11.99 -19.58 5.60
C ASP A 103 -10.55 -20.08 5.86
N ALA A 104 -10.26 -20.64 7.04
CA ALA A 104 -8.99 -21.33 7.33
C ALA A 104 -8.73 -22.52 6.38
N GLN A 105 -9.75 -23.31 6.04
CA GLN A 105 -9.64 -24.42 5.08
C GLN A 105 -9.34 -23.91 3.66
N TRP A 106 -9.92 -22.79 3.25
CA TRP A 106 -9.61 -22.18 1.96
C TRP A 106 -8.19 -21.61 1.89
N LEU A 107 -7.68 -21.08 2.99
CA LEU A 107 -6.29 -20.63 3.11
C LEU A 107 -5.31 -21.81 3.03
N LEU A 108 -5.61 -22.93 3.70
CA LEU A 108 -4.84 -24.17 3.55
C LEU A 108 -4.79 -24.60 2.08
N ARG A 109 -5.95 -24.73 1.44
CA ARG A 109 -6.08 -25.16 0.04
C ARG A 109 -5.36 -24.22 -0.93
N TYR A 110 -5.46 -22.92 -0.70
CA TYR A 110 -4.72 -21.92 -1.48
C TYR A 110 -3.21 -22.13 -1.40
N GLY A 111 -2.69 -22.30 -0.19
CA GLY A 111 -1.25 -22.52 0.04
C GLY A 111 -0.71 -23.84 -0.52
N GLN A 112 -1.58 -24.86 -0.67
CA GLN A 112 -1.24 -26.12 -1.32
C GLN A 112 -1.22 -26.03 -2.85
N GLN A 113 -2.12 -25.24 -3.44
CA GLN A 113 -2.36 -25.20 -4.89
C GLN A 113 -1.67 -24.05 -5.60
N GLN A 114 -1.34 -22.95 -4.89
CA GLN A 114 -0.84 -21.73 -5.48
C GLN A 114 0.56 -21.37 -4.96
N PRO A 115 1.42 -20.80 -5.80
CA PRO A 115 2.67 -20.24 -5.33
C PRO A 115 2.39 -19.05 -4.42
N VAL A 116 2.95 -19.05 -3.22
CA VAL A 116 2.82 -17.96 -2.25
C VAL A 116 4.16 -17.26 -2.05
N LYS A 117 4.09 -15.95 -1.94
CA LYS A 117 5.26 -15.16 -1.59
C LYS A 117 5.49 -15.24 -0.09
N VAL A 118 6.68 -15.65 0.31
CA VAL A 118 7.08 -15.64 1.72
C VAL A 118 7.14 -14.21 2.22
N TRP A 119 6.40 -13.95 3.30
CA TRP A 119 6.40 -12.67 4.01
C TRP A 119 7.71 -12.53 4.80
N GLN A 120 8.23 -11.32 4.81
CA GLN A 120 9.37 -10.93 5.63
C GLN A 120 8.97 -9.74 6.49
N PRO A 121 9.44 -9.66 7.75
CA PRO A 121 9.23 -8.47 8.56
C PRO A 121 9.83 -7.24 7.87
N ASP A 122 9.10 -6.14 7.92
CA ASP A 122 9.64 -4.85 7.48
C ASP A 122 10.66 -4.34 8.51
N GLU A 123 11.59 -3.51 8.06
CA GLU A 123 12.51 -2.81 8.96
C GLU A 123 11.74 -2.00 10.01
N ALA A 124 12.16 -2.02 11.28
CA ALA A 124 11.46 -1.34 12.37
C ALA A 124 11.18 0.13 12.08
N VAL A 125 12.15 0.85 11.52
CA VAL A 125 12.00 2.26 11.13
C VAL A 125 10.90 2.47 10.07
N LEU A 126 10.70 1.53 9.15
CA LEU A 126 9.62 1.62 8.15
C LEU A 126 8.25 1.33 8.76
N VAL A 127 8.21 0.45 9.75
CA VAL A 127 6.97 0.20 10.53
C VAL A 127 6.59 1.46 11.29
N GLU A 128 7.53 2.08 11.99
CA GLU A 128 7.34 3.35 12.71
C GLU A 128 6.88 4.48 11.76
N CYS A 129 7.55 4.66 10.64
CA CYS A 129 7.15 5.64 9.63
C CYS A 129 5.71 5.42 9.12
N ARG A 130 5.26 4.17 8.95
CA ARG A 130 3.86 3.90 8.55
C ARG A 130 2.87 4.21 9.66
N GLN A 131 3.22 3.97 10.91
CA GLN A 131 2.39 4.34 12.06
C GLN A 131 2.26 5.87 12.17
N LEU A 132 3.37 6.60 12.05
CA LEU A 132 3.35 8.06 12.03
C LEU A 132 2.54 8.61 10.86
N GLU A 133 2.66 8.03 9.65
CA GLU A 133 1.86 8.44 8.50
C GLU A 133 0.36 8.19 8.73
N GLN A 134 -0.01 7.07 9.33
CA GLN A 134 -1.41 6.78 9.67
C GLN A 134 -1.96 7.79 10.68
N VAL A 135 -1.19 8.14 11.72
CA VAL A 135 -1.54 9.18 12.69
C VAL A 135 -1.67 10.54 12.00
N ASN A 136 -0.71 10.89 11.15
CA ASN A 136 -0.73 12.15 10.39
C ASN A 136 -2.00 12.28 9.52
N GLU A 137 -2.36 11.24 8.78
CA GLU A 137 -3.59 11.22 7.98
C GLU A 137 -4.86 11.37 8.84
N GLN A 138 -4.88 10.78 10.02
CA GLN A 138 -5.99 10.93 10.96
C GLN A 138 -6.08 12.36 11.50
N LEU A 139 -4.97 12.97 11.91
CA LEU A 139 -4.90 14.35 12.37
C LEU A 139 -5.32 15.34 11.28
N LEU A 140 -4.89 15.13 10.03
CA LEU A 140 -5.29 15.96 8.88
C LEU A 140 -6.81 15.88 8.61
N LYS A 141 -7.41 14.71 8.73
CA LYS A 141 -8.87 14.54 8.60
C LYS A 141 -9.61 15.29 9.72
N GLN A 142 -9.17 15.14 10.96
CA GLN A 142 -9.74 15.84 12.11
C GLN A 142 -9.60 17.36 11.97
N LYS A 143 -8.40 17.84 11.57
CA LYS A 143 -8.16 19.26 11.30
C LYS A 143 -9.12 19.82 10.25
N THR A 144 -9.34 19.10 9.16
CA THR A 144 -10.28 19.50 8.11
C THR A 144 -11.71 19.55 8.64
N MET A 145 -12.11 18.56 9.43
CA MET A 145 -13.46 18.52 10.04
C MET A 145 -13.68 19.71 10.99
N VAL A 146 -12.70 20.00 11.86
CA VAL A 146 -12.78 21.13 12.80
C VAL A 146 -12.77 22.48 12.05
N SER A 147 -11.96 22.62 10.99
CA SER A 147 -11.93 23.81 10.15
C SER A 147 -13.28 24.09 9.49
N ASN A 148 -13.92 23.04 8.92
CA ASN A 148 -15.23 23.16 8.30
C ASN A 148 -16.32 23.51 9.35
N SER A 149 -16.25 22.92 10.54
CA SER A 149 -17.16 23.23 11.64
C SER A 149 -17.01 24.68 12.12
N LEU A 150 -15.77 25.19 12.18
CA LEU A 150 -15.48 26.56 12.52
C LEU A 150 -16.04 27.54 11.48
N GLU A 151 -15.84 27.25 10.19
CA GLU A 151 -16.40 28.05 9.10
C GLU A 151 -17.91 28.08 9.15
N ALA A 152 -18.56 26.93 9.34
CA ALA A 152 -20.02 26.82 9.45
C ALA A 152 -20.57 27.61 10.65
N LEU A 153 -19.90 27.54 11.82
CA LEU A 153 -20.30 28.30 13.01
C LEU A 153 -20.21 29.81 12.77
N GLN A 154 -19.15 30.28 12.10
CA GLN A 154 -18.92 31.71 11.81
C GLN A 154 -19.95 32.30 10.85
N ARG A 155 -20.69 31.48 10.10
CA ARG A 155 -21.77 31.90 9.19
C ARG A 155 -23.13 31.96 9.86
N GLN A 156 -23.25 31.58 11.12
CA GLN A 156 -24.53 31.62 11.86
C GLN A 156 -24.86 33.05 12.33
N PRO A 157 -26.11 33.45 12.34
CA PRO A 157 -26.53 34.80 12.80
C PRO A 157 -26.30 35.01 14.31
N VAL A 158 -26.30 33.92 15.08
CA VAL A 158 -25.98 33.92 16.53
C VAL A 158 -24.85 32.95 16.78
N ILE A 159 -23.77 33.47 17.34
CA ILE A 159 -22.53 32.69 17.56
C ILE A 159 -22.23 32.59 19.06
N SER A 160 -22.11 31.36 19.56
CA SER A 160 -21.62 31.14 20.91
C SER A 160 -20.11 31.42 20.97
N LYS A 161 -19.70 32.42 21.74
CA LYS A 161 -18.29 32.78 21.96
C LYS A 161 -17.49 31.62 22.54
N LEU A 162 -18.10 30.81 23.40
CA LEU A 162 -17.46 29.62 23.99
C LEU A 162 -17.19 28.54 22.94
N ALA A 163 -18.21 28.22 22.11
CA ALA A 163 -18.05 27.23 21.04
C ALA A 163 -16.96 27.66 20.03
N LEU A 164 -16.97 28.93 19.63
CA LEU A 164 -15.94 29.51 18.75
C LEU A 164 -14.54 29.33 19.34
N LYS A 165 -14.34 29.72 20.59
CA LYS A 165 -13.07 29.62 21.31
C LYS A 165 -12.58 28.17 21.36
N ARG A 166 -13.47 27.21 21.65
CA ARG A 166 -13.10 25.78 21.73
C ARG A 166 -12.68 25.20 20.38
N LEU A 167 -13.42 25.49 19.30
CA LEU A 167 -13.02 25.04 17.95
C LEU A 167 -11.69 25.64 17.50
N GLN A 168 -11.46 26.93 17.78
CA GLN A 168 -10.17 27.58 17.49
C GLN A 168 -9.01 26.92 18.25
N GLN A 169 -9.21 26.61 19.52
CA GLN A 169 -8.21 25.93 20.34
C GLN A 169 -7.91 24.52 19.79
N MET A 170 -8.94 23.73 19.44
CA MET A 170 -8.77 22.42 18.81
C MET A 170 -7.98 22.53 17.50
N LEU A 171 -8.34 23.50 16.63
CA LEU A 171 -7.67 23.69 15.34
C LEU A 171 -6.18 24.04 15.53
N LYS A 172 -5.86 24.87 16.53
CA LYS A 172 -4.47 25.21 16.89
C LYS A 172 -3.71 23.95 17.34
N THR A 173 -4.27 23.17 18.27
CA THR A 173 -3.64 21.93 18.76
C THR A 173 -3.43 20.93 17.63
N LEU A 174 -4.44 20.67 16.81
CA LEU A 174 -4.32 19.75 15.66
C LEU A 174 -3.26 20.22 14.66
N THR A 175 -3.16 21.53 14.43
CA THR A 175 -2.14 22.09 13.54
C THR A 175 -0.73 21.86 14.07
N GLN A 176 -0.52 22.02 15.37
CA GLN A 176 0.77 21.76 16.03
C GLN A 176 1.13 20.26 15.96
N GLN A 177 0.17 19.38 16.27
CA GLN A 177 0.40 17.93 16.23
C GLN A 177 0.73 17.44 14.82
N VAL A 178 0.05 17.94 13.78
CA VAL A 178 0.39 17.63 12.38
C VAL A 178 1.83 18.06 12.07
N ALA A 179 2.25 19.25 12.50
CA ALA A 179 3.61 19.73 12.24
C ALA A 179 4.68 18.85 12.93
N LEU A 180 4.44 18.45 14.18
CA LEU A 180 5.35 17.58 14.92
C LEU A 180 5.48 16.19 14.27
N VAL A 181 4.36 15.55 13.96
CA VAL A 181 4.36 14.21 13.34
C VAL A 181 4.99 14.25 11.93
N GLU A 182 4.72 15.30 11.15
CA GLU A 182 5.34 15.46 9.83
C GLU A 182 6.85 15.68 9.92
N ALA A 183 7.33 16.42 10.91
CA ALA A 183 8.76 16.65 11.13
C ALA A 183 9.46 15.35 11.52
N GLU A 184 8.93 14.61 12.48
CA GLU A 184 9.48 13.34 12.93
C GLU A 184 9.53 12.31 11.78
N LEU A 185 8.41 12.15 11.06
CA LEU A 185 8.33 11.26 9.91
C LEU A 185 9.39 11.61 8.83
N LEU A 186 9.59 12.90 8.54
CA LEU A 186 10.62 13.32 7.58
C LEU A 186 12.02 13.02 8.09
N THR A 187 12.31 13.27 9.37
CA THR A 187 13.60 12.97 9.98
C THR A 187 13.96 11.50 9.85
N LEU A 188 13.05 10.60 10.23
CA LEU A 188 13.26 9.15 10.11
C LEU A 188 13.48 8.71 8.64
N LEU A 189 12.68 9.24 7.71
CA LEU A 189 12.81 8.93 6.29
C LEU A 189 14.11 9.47 5.68
N GLU A 190 14.56 10.65 6.11
CA GLU A 190 15.84 11.22 5.66
C GLU A 190 17.04 10.46 6.22
N GLN A 191 16.99 10.05 7.48
CA GLN A 191 18.03 9.19 8.06
C GLN A 191 18.13 7.85 7.31
N ARG A 192 16.99 7.24 6.98
CA ARG A 192 16.98 5.94 6.31
C ARG A 192 17.27 6.00 4.81
N PHE A 193 16.89 7.08 4.12
CA PHE A 193 16.88 7.20 2.67
C PHE A 193 17.56 8.48 2.16
N ALA A 194 18.61 8.99 2.81
CA ALA A 194 19.23 10.27 2.49
C ALA A 194 19.53 10.44 0.99
N ALA A 195 20.22 9.47 0.39
CA ALA A 195 20.57 9.51 -1.03
C ALA A 195 19.35 9.51 -1.94
N GLN A 196 18.38 8.63 -1.68
CA GLN A 196 17.15 8.53 -2.48
C GLN A 196 16.25 9.78 -2.30
N MET A 197 16.25 10.39 -1.12
CA MET A 197 15.55 11.67 -0.88
C MET A 197 16.11 12.77 -1.78
N THR A 198 17.44 12.92 -1.82
CA THR A 198 18.13 13.89 -2.69
C THR A 198 17.79 13.65 -4.16
N LEU A 199 17.87 12.39 -4.60
CA LEU A 199 17.53 12.00 -5.97
C LEU A 199 16.08 12.34 -6.33
N LEU A 200 15.10 12.01 -5.48
CA LEU A 200 13.69 12.30 -5.74
C LEU A 200 13.39 13.80 -5.72
N CYS A 201 14.03 14.57 -4.84
CA CYS A 201 13.86 16.01 -4.78
C CYS A 201 14.46 16.73 -5.99
N SER A 202 15.35 16.10 -6.76
CA SER A 202 15.84 16.67 -8.03
C SER A 202 14.76 16.70 -9.12
N ILE A 203 13.66 15.94 -8.98
CA ILE A 203 12.56 15.90 -9.96
C ILE A 203 11.70 17.17 -9.80
N PRO A 204 11.62 18.08 -10.79
CA PRO A 204 10.76 19.24 -10.70
C PRO A 204 9.30 18.85 -10.48
N GLY A 205 8.71 19.35 -9.38
CA GLY A 205 7.36 19.04 -8.95
C GLY A 205 7.26 17.99 -7.82
N ILE A 206 8.38 17.39 -7.39
CA ILE A 206 8.43 16.51 -6.22
C ILE A 206 9.20 17.23 -5.09
N GLY A 207 8.50 17.61 -4.04
CA GLY A 207 9.10 18.16 -2.82
C GLY A 207 9.43 17.11 -1.77
N ARG A 208 10.19 17.48 -0.72
CA ARG A 208 10.67 16.59 0.36
C ARG A 208 9.58 15.67 0.94
N LYS A 209 8.42 16.24 1.30
CA LYS A 209 7.28 15.45 1.84
C LYS A 209 6.80 14.37 0.86
N THR A 210 6.70 14.69 -0.43
CA THR A 210 6.26 13.71 -1.44
C THR A 210 7.36 12.69 -1.73
N ALA A 211 8.62 13.10 -1.74
CA ALA A 211 9.77 12.20 -1.88
C ALA A 211 9.78 11.15 -0.75
N GLY A 212 9.69 11.57 0.51
CA GLY A 212 9.61 10.68 1.66
C GLY A 212 8.44 9.72 1.58
N MET A 213 7.27 10.22 1.21
CA MET A 213 6.07 9.38 1.05
C MET A 213 6.19 8.37 -0.09
N LEU A 214 6.86 8.72 -1.19
CA LEU A 214 7.14 7.78 -2.28
C LEU A 214 8.07 6.66 -1.83
N LEU A 215 9.10 6.99 -1.05
CA LEU A 215 10.03 6.02 -0.49
C LEU A 215 9.36 5.08 0.51
N LEU A 216 8.55 5.64 1.41
CA LEU A 216 7.76 4.84 2.36
C LEU A 216 6.78 3.91 1.64
N PHE A 217 6.03 4.42 0.66
CA PHE A 217 5.07 3.69 -0.14
C PHE A 217 5.71 2.55 -0.94
N ALA A 218 6.87 2.82 -1.55
CA ALA A 218 7.58 1.86 -2.40
C ALA A 218 8.61 1.00 -1.64
N GLY A 219 8.82 1.22 -0.32
CA GLY A 219 9.89 0.56 0.43
C GLY A 219 11.27 0.82 -0.21
N GLY A 220 11.59 2.10 -0.46
CA GLY A 220 12.82 2.49 -1.14
C GLY A 220 12.95 2.01 -2.59
N PHE A 221 11.88 1.54 -3.22
CA PHE A 221 11.82 0.94 -4.56
C PHE A 221 12.62 -0.37 -4.72
N THR A 222 13.14 -0.95 -3.66
CA THR A 222 14.03 -2.12 -3.73
C THR A 222 13.35 -3.36 -4.27
N ARG A 223 12.09 -3.58 -3.90
CA ARG A 223 11.30 -4.77 -4.23
C ARG A 223 10.65 -4.76 -5.63
N PHE A 224 10.92 -3.74 -6.45
CA PHE A 224 10.32 -3.62 -7.78
C PHE A 224 11.39 -3.75 -8.87
N ASP A 225 11.11 -4.58 -9.87
CA ASP A 225 11.98 -4.81 -11.02
C ASP A 225 11.73 -3.78 -12.12
N ASN A 226 10.47 -3.30 -12.22
CA ASN A 226 10.10 -2.33 -13.23
C ASN A 226 9.04 -1.33 -12.73
N TYR A 227 8.97 -0.17 -13.40
CA TYR A 227 8.04 0.90 -13.06
C TYR A 227 6.55 0.51 -13.15
N ARG A 228 6.20 -0.50 -13.99
CA ARG A 228 4.79 -0.93 -14.16
C ARG A 228 4.24 -1.51 -12.87
N GLN A 229 5.06 -2.23 -12.10
CA GLN A 229 4.70 -2.78 -10.79
C GLN A 229 4.37 -1.65 -9.80
N VAL A 230 5.17 -0.58 -9.76
CA VAL A 230 4.92 0.58 -8.89
C VAL A 230 3.67 1.34 -9.30
N ILE A 231 3.45 1.51 -10.61
CA ILE A 231 2.24 2.13 -11.17
C ILE A 231 0.99 1.31 -10.81
N ALA A 232 1.07 -0.02 -10.90
CA ALA A 232 -0.01 -0.92 -10.52
C ALA A 232 -0.33 -0.81 -9.03
N LEU A 233 0.70 -0.82 -8.16
CA LEU A 233 0.56 -0.62 -6.71
C LEU A 233 -0.08 0.74 -6.38
N ALA A 234 0.27 1.80 -7.11
CA ALA A 234 -0.34 3.13 -6.96
C ALA A 234 -1.77 3.20 -7.54
N GLY A 235 -2.24 2.16 -8.24
CA GLY A 235 -3.55 2.13 -8.89
C GLY A 235 -3.68 3.14 -10.02
N LEU A 236 -2.55 3.49 -10.66
CA LEU A 236 -2.47 4.43 -11.81
C LEU A 236 -2.42 3.70 -13.15
N SER A 237 -2.47 2.37 -13.17
CA SER A 237 -2.52 1.59 -14.43
C SER A 237 -3.81 1.88 -15.19
N PRO A 238 -3.74 2.12 -16.51
CA PRO A 238 -4.92 2.19 -17.34
C PRO A 238 -5.69 0.87 -17.30
N ARG A 239 -7.00 0.94 -17.17
CA ARG A 239 -7.91 -0.19 -17.30
C ARG A 239 -8.77 0.01 -18.54
N GLU A 240 -8.57 -0.84 -19.52
CA GLU A 240 -9.45 -0.93 -20.66
C GLU A 240 -10.72 -1.71 -20.32
N HIS A 241 -11.80 -1.32 -20.92
CA HIS A 241 -13.09 -2.00 -20.77
C HIS A 241 -13.73 -2.09 -22.16
N THR A 242 -13.25 -3.07 -22.90
CA THR A 242 -13.73 -3.35 -24.25
C THR A 242 -14.08 -4.82 -24.36
N SER A 243 -15.16 -5.14 -25.03
CA SER A 243 -15.57 -6.52 -25.34
C SER A 243 -16.20 -6.55 -26.72
N GLY A 244 -15.58 -7.24 -27.63
CA GLY A 244 -16.02 -7.33 -29.03
C GLY A 244 -16.22 -5.95 -29.67
N THR A 245 -17.25 -5.86 -30.50
CA THR A 245 -17.63 -4.60 -31.20
C THR A 245 -18.62 -3.76 -30.39
N SER A 246 -19.34 -4.35 -29.43
CA SER A 246 -20.48 -3.75 -28.74
C SER A 246 -20.10 -2.95 -27.50
N ILE A 247 -19.03 -3.32 -26.79
CA ILE A 247 -18.65 -2.64 -25.55
C ILE A 247 -17.36 -1.84 -25.76
N ARG A 248 -17.48 -0.52 -25.80
CA ARG A 248 -16.36 0.44 -25.84
C ARG A 248 -16.41 1.38 -24.65
N GLY A 249 -16.01 0.89 -23.45
CA GLY A 249 -15.97 1.68 -22.24
C GLY A 249 -14.86 2.74 -22.25
N LYS A 250 -15.08 3.86 -21.54
CA LYS A 250 -14.03 4.89 -21.36
C LYS A 250 -12.88 4.31 -20.52
N VAL A 251 -11.66 4.43 -21.01
CA VAL A 251 -10.45 4.04 -20.28
C VAL A 251 -10.34 4.84 -18.97
N ARG A 252 -10.15 4.13 -17.88
CA ARG A 252 -9.96 4.70 -16.53
C ARG A 252 -8.76 4.07 -15.87
N ILE A 253 -8.23 4.69 -14.80
CA ILE A 253 -7.23 4.04 -13.95
C ILE A 253 -7.88 3.01 -13.03
N THR A 254 -7.12 1.99 -12.63
CA THR A 254 -7.63 0.88 -11.80
C THR A 254 -8.13 1.33 -10.44
N LYS A 255 -7.52 2.35 -9.83
CA LYS A 255 -7.76 2.84 -8.46
C LYS A 255 -7.57 1.75 -7.38
N MET A 256 -7.03 0.59 -7.71
CA MET A 256 -6.73 -0.47 -6.77
C MET A 256 -5.45 -0.12 -6.01
N GLY A 257 -5.52 -0.02 -4.68
CA GLY A 257 -4.40 0.39 -3.82
C GLY A 257 -4.05 1.89 -3.92
N GLY A 258 -3.01 2.31 -3.22
CA GLY A 258 -2.29 3.58 -3.33
C GLY A 258 -3.10 4.88 -3.35
N GLY A 259 -4.28 4.94 -2.70
CA GLY A 259 -5.15 6.14 -2.74
C GLY A 259 -4.46 7.40 -2.25
N LEU A 260 -3.74 7.30 -1.16
CA LEU A 260 -3.00 8.41 -0.54
C LEU A 260 -1.91 8.95 -1.47
N ILE A 261 -1.06 8.07 -2.00
CA ILE A 261 0.04 8.47 -2.89
C ILE A 261 -0.49 9.06 -4.19
N ARG A 262 -1.60 8.55 -4.74
CA ARG A 262 -2.25 9.17 -5.91
C ARG A 262 -2.70 10.60 -5.63
N GLY A 263 -3.27 10.87 -4.45
CA GLY A 263 -3.68 12.21 -4.04
C GLY A 263 -2.49 13.17 -3.91
N LYS A 264 -1.37 12.71 -3.35
CA LYS A 264 -0.13 13.49 -3.25
C LYS A 264 0.47 13.76 -4.64
N LEU A 265 0.59 12.75 -5.49
CA LEU A 265 1.07 12.89 -6.88
C LEU A 265 0.15 13.81 -7.71
N PHE A 266 -1.16 13.75 -7.49
CA PHE A 266 -2.09 14.64 -8.19
C PHE A 266 -1.83 16.11 -7.85
N ARG A 267 -1.54 16.44 -6.59
CA ARG A 267 -1.11 17.80 -6.21
C ARG A 267 0.23 18.16 -6.84
N CYS A 268 1.20 17.26 -6.84
CA CYS A 268 2.49 17.47 -7.52
C CYS A 268 2.35 17.71 -9.02
N SER A 269 1.36 17.11 -9.68
CA SER A 269 1.14 17.27 -11.12
C SER A 269 0.81 18.70 -11.54
N PHE A 270 0.24 19.52 -10.65
CA PHE A 270 -0.01 20.95 -10.91
C PHE A 270 1.28 21.77 -10.98
N SER A 271 2.26 21.45 -10.17
CA SER A 271 3.59 22.05 -10.24
C SER A 271 4.38 21.47 -11.41
N ALA A 272 4.44 20.16 -11.52
CA ALA A 272 5.24 19.46 -12.54
C ALA A 272 4.85 19.81 -13.98
N LYS A 273 3.57 20.06 -14.27
CA LYS A 273 3.15 20.52 -15.61
C LYS A 273 3.70 21.91 -15.98
N LYS A 274 4.25 22.67 -15.02
CA LYS A 274 4.84 23.98 -15.24
C LYS A 274 6.37 23.94 -15.21
N THR A 275 6.96 23.09 -14.37
CA THR A 275 8.39 23.12 -14.06
C THR A 275 9.17 21.92 -14.59
N ASN A 276 8.48 20.83 -14.99
CA ASN A 276 9.10 19.62 -15.52
C ASN A 276 8.80 19.50 -17.02
N ALA A 277 9.79 19.73 -17.87
CA ALA A 277 9.62 19.79 -19.33
C ALA A 277 8.90 18.57 -19.92
N ALA A 278 9.29 17.36 -19.50
CA ALA A 278 8.66 16.12 -19.97
C ALA A 278 7.19 15.95 -19.51
N CYS A 279 6.84 16.51 -18.34
CA CYS A 279 5.48 16.53 -17.82
C CYS A 279 4.62 17.60 -18.50
N ALA A 280 5.18 18.78 -18.77
CA ALA A 280 4.55 19.87 -19.52
C ALA A 280 4.19 19.39 -20.93
N ALA A 281 5.15 18.87 -21.69
CA ALA A 281 4.95 18.35 -23.05
C ALA A 281 3.87 17.24 -23.10
N LEU A 282 3.86 16.35 -22.10
CA LEU A 282 2.82 15.31 -22.01
C LEU A 282 1.43 15.91 -21.77
N PHE A 283 1.33 16.87 -20.83
CA PHE A 283 0.07 17.53 -20.50
C PHE A 283 -0.49 18.28 -21.72
N ASP A 284 0.33 19.13 -22.36
CA ASP A 284 -0.09 19.95 -23.52
C ASP A 284 -0.50 19.09 -24.70
N ARG A 285 0.29 18.06 -25.01
CA ARG A 285 -0.05 17.09 -26.06
C ARG A 285 -1.40 16.41 -25.83
N LEU A 286 -1.73 16.03 -24.60
CA LEU A 286 -3.01 15.40 -24.29
C LEU A 286 -4.17 16.37 -24.37
N VAL A 287 -3.98 17.62 -23.92
CA VAL A 287 -4.99 18.66 -24.02
C VAL A 287 -5.23 19.05 -25.48
N ALA A 288 -4.17 19.20 -26.28
CA ALA A 288 -4.27 19.46 -27.72
C ALA A 288 -5.04 18.34 -28.48
N LYS A 289 -4.93 17.09 -28.01
CA LYS A 289 -5.74 15.95 -28.51
C LYS A 289 -7.18 15.92 -27.95
N GLY A 290 -7.68 17.00 -27.35
CA GLY A 290 -9.03 17.09 -26.81
C GLY A 290 -9.29 16.29 -25.53
N LYS A 291 -8.24 15.81 -24.84
CA LYS A 291 -8.43 15.11 -23.57
C LYS A 291 -8.72 16.07 -22.43
N ASN A 292 -9.60 15.65 -21.51
CA ASN A 292 -9.92 16.45 -20.32
C ASN A 292 -8.67 16.76 -19.49
N LYS A 293 -8.51 18.00 -19.01
CA LYS A 293 -7.36 18.45 -18.20
C LYS A 293 -7.08 17.57 -16.98
N LYS A 294 -8.12 17.07 -16.29
CA LYS A 294 -7.97 16.14 -15.16
C LYS A 294 -7.36 14.82 -15.59
N LEU A 295 -7.72 14.28 -16.75
CA LEU A 295 -7.12 13.08 -17.31
C LEU A 295 -5.63 13.33 -17.64
N ALA A 296 -5.31 14.46 -18.24
CA ALA A 296 -3.93 14.86 -18.53
C ALA A 296 -3.08 14.96 -17.26
N LEU A 297 -3.62 15.53 -16.17
CA LEU A 297 -2.94 15.56 -14.85
C LEU A 297 -2.71 14.16 -14.28
N ILE A 298 -3.64 13.23 -14.44
CA ILE A 298 -3.43 11.83 -14.02
C ILE A 298 -2.32 11.16 -14.84
N ALA A 299 -2.21 11.47 -16.13
CA ALA A 299 -1.09 10.99 -16.95
C ALA A 299 0.25 11.58 -16.47
N VAL A 300 0.28 12.84 -16.03
CA VAL A 300 1.44 13.46 -15.39
C VAL A 300 1.81 12.74 -14.08
N CYS A 301 0.84 12.35 -13.25
CA CYS A 301 1.12 11.53 -12.05
C CYS A 301 1.84 10.22 -12.40
N ASN A 302 1.38 9.55 -13.46
CA ASN A 302 2.01 8.33 -13.95
C ASN A 302 3.45 8.60 -14.44
N LYS A 303 3.67 9.71 -15.17
CA LYS A 303 4.99 10.13 -15.65
C LYS A 303 5.94 10.43 -14.47
N LEU A 304 5.47 11.17 -13.45
CA LEU A 304 6.26 11.46 -12.24
C LEU A 304 6.69 10.17 -11.54
N LEU A 305 5.79 9.20 -11.42
CA LEU A 305 6.12 7.92 -10.76
C LEU A 305 7.13 7.10 -11.58
N LYS A 306 7.07 7.16 -12.92
CA LYS A 306 8.10 6.58 -13.80
C LYS A 306 9.46 7.24 -13.61
N GLN A 307 9.50 8.58 -13.55
CA GLN A 307 10.72 9.32 -13.30
C GLN A 307 11.31 8.99 -11.93
N ALA A 308 10.47 8.96 -10.88
CA ALA A 308 10.88 8.59 -9.53
C ALA A 308 11.52 7.20 -9.48
N PHE A 309 10.87 6.20 -10.10
CA PHE A 309 11.42 4.85 -10.20
C PHE A 309 12.77 4.81 -10.94
N ALA A 310 12.84 5.44 -12.12
CA ALA A 310 14.04 5.43 -12.95
C ALA A 310 15.23 6.08 -12.23
N ILE A 311 15.01 7.24 -11.61
CA ILE A 311 16.05 8.01 -10.89
C ILE A 311 16.57 7.26 -9.67
N VAL A 312 15.70 6.65 -8.87
CA VAL A 312 16.13 5.86 -7.71
C VAL A 312 16.89 4.60 -8.15
N LYS A 313 16.45 3.95 -9.23
CA LYS A 313 17.12 2.75 -9.75
C LYS A 313 18.47 3.05 -10.42
N SER A 314 18.59 4.16 -11.13
CA SER A 314 19.86 4.55 -11.78
C SER A 314 20.87 5.22 -10.84
N GLY A 315 20.42 5.80 -9.72
CA GLY A 315 21.24 6.63 -8.84
C GLY A 315 21.64 7.97 -9.46
N VAL A 316 21.05 8.36 -10.61
CA VAL A 316 21.38 9.60 -11.33
C VAL A 316 20.28 10.64 -11.10
N PRO A 317 20.59 11.89 -10.71
CA PRO A 317 19.61 12.96 -10.55
C PRO A 317 18.82 13.25 -11.85
N TYR A 318 17.69 13.92 -11.70
CA TYR A 318 16.87 14.32 -12.85
C TYR A 318 17.66 15.18 -13.86
N GLN A 319 17.54 14.82 -15.13
CA GLN A 319 18.10 15.54 -16.26
C GLN A 319 16.97 15.96 -17.18
N ALA A 320 16.85 17.26 -17.47
CA ALA A 320 15.76 17.79 -18.29
C ALA A 320 15.81 17.26 -19.75
N ASP A 321 17.02 17.10 -20.29
CA ASP A 321 17.29 16.69 -21.66
C ASP A 321 17.51 15.17 -21.83
N PHE A 322 17.13 14.39 -20.81
CA PHE A 322 17.27 12.93 -20.88
C PHE A 322 16.40 12.36 -22.01
N SER A 323 17.02 12.09 -23.14
CA SER A 323 16.44 11.26 -24.20
C SER A 323 16.80 9.80 -23.93
N SER A 324 15.81 8.96 -23.67
CA SER A 324 16.03 7.51 -23.64
C SER A 324 16.53 7.08 -25.03
N LYS A 325 17.79 6.72 -25.13
CA LYS A 325 18.29 5.95 -26.27
C LYS A 325 17.66 4.54 -26.19
N LEU A 326 16.38 4.42 -26.53
CA LEU A 326 15.84 3.18 -27.03
C LEU A 326 16.46 3.00 -28.40
N THR A 327 17.61 2.35 -28.49
CA THR A 327 18.03 1.67 -29.71
C THR A 327 16.92 0.70 -30.03
N LEU A 328 16.08 1.08 -30.98
CA LEU A 328 15.33 0.13 -31.79
C LEU A 328 16.41 -0.71 -32.48
N THR A 329 16.74 -1.87 -31.92
CA THR A 329 17.38 -2.93 -32.70
C THR A 329 16.35 -3.36 -33.72
N PRO A 330 16.76 -3.44 -34.99
CA PRO A 330 15.88 -3.75 -36.10
C PRO A 330 15.24 -5.13 -36.02
#